data_b6f087203fbe1386acd04ffe3b219085
#
_entry.id   b6f087203fbe1386acd04ffe3b219085
#
_cell.length_a   1.000
_cell.length_b   1.000
_cell.length_c   1.000
_cell.angle_alpha   90.00
_cell.angle_beta   90.00
_cell.angle_gamma   90.00
#
_symmetry.space_group_name_H-M   'P 1'
#
loop_
_entity.id
_entity.type
_entity.pdbx_description
1 polymer ?
#
loop_
_entity_poly.entity_id
_entity_poly.type
_entity_poly.pdbx_seq_one_letter_code
_entity_poly.pdbx_strand_id
1 'polypeptide(L)'
;MNIIFNMDNAFYRAIAKMVDLVWLNILTVICSIPIVTMGASMTALYYVGLRMVKNEEGSITKNFFRAFRDNFKKSTGIWLLALAVLCFYTFDMNILKQGIMDGYGSFKTVVMVAVSAIILFVYLMLCYIFPLLAR
;
A
#
# COMPACT_ATOMS: atom_id res chain seq x y z
N MET A 1 26.89 -35.86 -11.78
CA MET A 1 27.33 -35.15 -10.57
C MET A 1 27.05 -33.64 -10.61
N ASN A 2 26.62 -33.08 -11.76
CA ASN A 2 26.37 -31.63 -11.91
C ASN A 2 24.93 -31.16 -11.58
N ILE A 3 23.99 -32.08 -11.41
CA ILE A 3 22.58 -31.75 -11.19
C ILE A 3 22.33 -31.38 -9.70
N ILE A 4 23.06 -32.03 -8.79
CA ILE A 4 22.93 -31.79 -7.34
C ILE A 4 23.46 -30.39 -6.95
N PHE A 5 24.55 -29.94 -7.56
CA PHE A 5 25.11 -28.60 -7.34
C PHE A 5 24.20 -27.46 -7.83
N ASN A 6 23.33 -27.72 -8.79
CA ASN A 6 22.42 -26.69 -9.33
C ASN A 6 21.16 -26.53 -8.45
N MET A 7 20.73 -27.60 -7.77
CA MET A 7 19.59 -27.54 -6.84
C MET A 7 19.98 -26.81 -5.54
N ASP A 8 21.16 -27.03 -5.03
CA ASP A 8 21.68 -26.33 -3.85
C ASP A 8 21.77 -24.81 -4.10
N ASN A 9 22.24 -24.38 -5.25
CA ASN A 9 22.30 -22.96 -5.64
C ASN A 9 20.90 -22.35 -5.78
N ALA A 10 19.91 -23.09 -6.28
CA ALA A 10 18.53 -22.60 -6.39
C ALA A 10 17.88 -22.48 -5.01
N PHE A 11 18.11 -23.43 -4.12
CA PHE A 11 17.62 -23.46 -2.76
C PHE A 11 18.22 -22.31 -1.92
N TYR A 12 19.54 -22.12 -1.98
CA TYR A 12 20.22 -21.00 -1.31
C TYR A 12 19.73 -19.65 -1.82
N ARG A 13 19.48 -19.51 -3.12
CA ARG A 13 18.89 -18.30 -3.71
C ARG A 13 17.49 -18.04 -3.21
N ALA A 14 16.66 -19.08 -3.08
CA ALA A 14 15.31 -18.94 -2.55
C ALA A 14 15.33 -18.49 -1.08
N ILE A 15 16.18 -19.08 -0.25
CA ILE A 15 16.36 -18.68 1.16
C ILE A 15 16.85 -17.23 1.26
N ALA A 16 17.87 -16.86 0.49
CA ALA A 16 18.38 -15.50 0.46
C ALA A 16 17.27 -14.48 0.12
N LYS A 17 16.46 -14.77 -0.91
CA LYS A 17 15.31 -13.92 -1.26
C LYS A 17 14.26 -13.84 -0.16
N MET A 18 14.02 -14.92 0.57
CA MET A 18 13.11 -14.91 1.72
C MET A 18 13.62 -13.98 2.84
N VAL A 19 14.91 -14.06 3.17
CA VAL A 19 15.54 -13.17 4.14
C VAL A 19 15.46 -11.71 3.70
N ASP A 20 15.71 -11.46 2.43
CA ASP A 20 15.62 -10.13 1.82
C ASP A 20 14.20 -9.57 1.85
N LEU A 21 13.19 -10.41 1.61
CA LEU A 21 11.78 -10.02 1.75
C LEU A 21 11.41 -9.70 3.20
N VAL A 22 11.88 -10.48 4.16
CA VAL A 22 11.66 -10.19 5.58
C VAL A 22 12.31 -8.87 5.96
N TRP A 23 13.54 -8.63 5.53
CA TRP A 23 14.25 -7.37 5.77
C TRP A 23 13.51 -6.17 5.16
N LEU A 24 13.03 -6.32 3.92
CA LEU A 24 12.25 -5.31 3.22
C LEU A 24 10.93 -4.98 3.95
N ASN A 25 10.26 -5.99 4.51
CA ASN A 25 9.04 -5.79 5.32
C ASN A 25 9.35 -5.04 6.62
N ILE A 26 10.44 -5.39 7.30
CA ILE A 26 10.89 -4.69 8.53
C ILE A 26 11.14 -3.21 8.22
N LEU A 27 11.86 -2.89 7.16
CA LEU A 27 12.09 -1.51 6.72
C LEU A 27 10.78 -0.78 6.44
N THR A 28 9.86 -1.45 5.76
CA THR A 28 8.54 -0.88 5.45
C THR A 28 7.75 -0.55 6.71
N VAL A 29 7.72 -1.47 7.68
CA VAL A 29 7.02 -1.27 8.96
C VAL A 29 7.62 -0.10 9.73
N ILE A 30 8.95 -0.05 9.86
CA ILE A 30 9.64 1.05 10.55
C ILE A 30 9.35 2.41 9.87
N CYS A 31 9.42 2.47 8.56
CA CYS A 31 9.13 3.69 7.81
C CYS A 31 7.62 4.02 7.75
N SER A 32 6.75 3.11 8.13
CA SER A 32 5.29 3.32 8.21
C SER A 32 4.81 3.80 9.58
N ILE A 33 5.69 3.85 10.59
CA ILE A 33 5.34 4.35 11.94
C ILE A 33 4.68 5.73 11.88
N PRO A 34 5.20 6.72 11.15
CA PRO A 34 4.43 7.91 10.86
C PRO A 34 3.34 7.59 9.82
N ILE A 35 2.07 7.74 10.19
CA ILE A 35 0.91 7.48 9.32
C ILE A 35 1.04 8.20 7.97
N VAL A 36 1.63 9.40 7.97
CA VAL A 36 1.85 10.23 6.77
C VAL A 36 2.78 9.58 5.75
N THR A 37 3.75 8.80 6.20
CA THR A 37 4.77 8.16 5.33
C THR A 37 4.39 6.77 4.85
N MET A 38 3.25 6.24 5.31
CA MET A 38 2.78 4.90 4.98
C MET A 38 2.64 4.69 3.46
N GLY A 39 2.12 5.69 2.74
CA GLY A 39 2.02 5.64 1.28
C GLY A 39 3.37 5.54 0.57
N ALA A 40 4.37 6.29 1.03
CA ALA A 40 5.72 6.26 0.47
C ALA A 40 6.42 4.92 0.76
N SER A 41 6.23 4.37 1.97
CA SER A 41 6.76 3.05 2.35
C SER A 41 6.19 1.93 1.50
N MET A 42 4.87 1.95 1.26
CA MET A 42 4.22 0.98 0.38
C MET A 42 4.74 1.06 -1.06
N THR A 43 4.90 2.27 -1.61
CA THR A 43 5.46 2.44 -2.96
C THR A 43 6.89 1.92 -3.05
N ALA A 44 7.72 2.18 -2.04
CA ALA A 44 9.08 1.67 -1.97
C ALA A 44 9.13 0.14 -1.86
N LEU A 45 8.23 -0.47 -1.07
CA LEU A 45 8.07 -1.92 -0.97
C LEU A 45 7.76 -2.54 -2.33
N TYR A 46 6.77 -2.00 -3.06
CA TYR A 46 6.42 -2.49 -4.40
C TYR A 46 7.56 -2.32 -5.39
N TYR A 47 8.26 -1.20 -5.38
CA TYR A 47 9.41 -0.95 -6.26
C TYR A 47 10.51 -1.99 -6.08
N VAL A 48 10.93 -2.22 -4.83
CA VAL A 48 11.99 -3.20 -4.55
C VAL A 48 11.50 -4.63 -4.82
N GLY A 49 10.26 -4.95 -4.44
CA GLY A 49 9.65 -6.26 -4.71
C GLY A 49 9.61 -6.58 -6.20
N LEU A 50 9.24 -5.63 -7.05
CA LEU A 50 9.25 -5.81 -8.51
C LEU A 50 10.67 -6.04 -9.05
N ARG A 51 11.69 -5.36 -8.51
CA ARG A 51 13.09 -5.58 -8.89
C ARG A 51 13.59 -6.95 -8.45
N MET A 52 13.18 -7.42 -7.27
CA MET A 52 13.50 -8.76 -6.79
C MET A 52 12.95 -9.86 -7.71
N VAL A 53 11.72 -9.68 -8.21
CA VAL A 53 11.12 -10.61 -9.18
C VAL A 53 11.90 -10.62 -10.51
N LYS A 54 12.42 -9.47 -10.94
CA LYS A 54 13.21 -9.34 -12.17
C LYS A 54 14.67 -9.78 -12.02
N ASN A 55 15.11 -10.20 -10.83
CA ASN A 55 16.51 -10.49 -10.49
C ASN A 55 17.46 -9.29 -10.74
N GLU A 56 16.95 -8.07 -10.69
CA GLU A 56 17.73 -6.83 -10.78
C GLU A 56 18.09 -6.33 -9.38
N GLU A 57 18.48 -7.25 -8.51
CA GLU A 57 18.71 -6.98 -7.10
C GLU A 57 20.05 -6.26 -6.93
N GLY A 58 19.98 -5.09 -6.32
CA GLY A 58 21.13 -4.41 -5.74
C GLY A 58 20.99 -4.43 -4.22
N SER A 59 21.59 -3.48 -3.54
CA SER A 59 21.38 -3.29 -2.10
C SER A 59 19.92 -2.91 -1.82
N ILE A 60 19.16 -3.82 -1.21
CA ILE A 60 17.72 -3.68 -0.91
C ILE A 60 17.45 -2.40 -0.14
N THR A 61 18.21 -2.17 0.93
CA THR A 61 18.10 -0.97 1.77
C THR A 61 18.30 0.31 0.95
N LYS A 62 19.33 0.36 0.11
CA LYS A 62 19.63 1.52 -0.72
C LYS A 62 18.53 1.78 -1.76
N ASN A 63 18.04 0.73 -2.39
CA ASN A 63 16.95 0.80 -3.37
C ASN A 63 15.63 1.22 -2.71
N PHE A 64 15.35 0.71 -1.50
CA PHE A 64 14.18 1.08 -0.73
C PHE A 64 14.19 2.58 -0.37
N PHE A 65 15.26 3.07 0.23
CA PHE A 65 15.34 4.49 0.61
C PHE A 65 15.37 5.42 -0.59
N ARG A 66 15.97 5.01 -1.70
CA ARG A 66 15.90 5.77 -2.96
C ARG A 66 14.46 5.87 -3.45
N ALA A 67 13.77 4.74 -3.60
CA ALA A 67 12.39 4.72 -4.06
C ALA A 67 11.44 5.46 -3.09
N PHE A 68 11.66 5.31 -1.78
CA PHE A 68 10.95 6.04 -0.75
C PHE A 68 11.09 7.55 -0.93
N ARG A 69 12.31 8.05 -1.07
CA ARG A 69 12.60 9.49 -1.23
C ARG A 69 12.05 10.04 -2.55
N ASP A 70 12.26 9.31 -3.65
CA ASP A 70 11.88 9.77 -5.00
C ASP A 70 10.36 9.87 -5.15
N ASN A 71 9.62 8.98 -4.51
CA ASN A 71 8.16 8.95 -4.56
C ASN A 71 7.48 9.58 -3.34
N PHE A 72 8.24 10.07 -2.36
CA PHE A 72 7.73 10.56 -1.09
C PHE A 72 6.60 11.58 -1.27
N LYS A 73 6.84 12.64 -2.02
CA LYS A 73 5.86 13.72 -2.23
C LYS A 73 4.59 13.23 -2.92
N LYS A 74 4.73 12.41 -3.96
CA LYS A 74 3.60 11.90 -4.75
C LYS A 74 2.78 10.89 -3.95
N SER A 75 3.43 9.90 -3.37
CA SER A 75 2.78 8.84 -2.59
C SER A 75 2.14 9.38 -1.32
N THR A 76 2.80 10.31 -0.62
CA THR A 76 2.26 10.95 0.57
C THR A 76 1.05 11.82 0.23
N GLY A 77 1.08 12.54 -0.89
CA GLY A 77 -0.07 13.33 -1.35
C GLY A 77 -1.30 12.47 -1.64
N ILE A 78 -1.11 11.35 -2.34
CA ILE A 78 -2.19 10.39 -2.62
C ILE A 78 -2.73 9.77 -1.32
N TRP A 79 -1.83 9.41 -0.39
CA TRP A 79 -2.20 8.85 0.89
C TRP A 79 -3.00 9.83 1.77
N LEU A 80 -2.57 11.09 1.85
CA LEU A 80 -3.29 12.13 2.57
C LEU A 80 -4.68 12.39 1.97
N LEU A 81 -4.79 12.35 0.65
CA LEU A 81 -6.08 12.45 -0.02
C LEU A 81 -7.00 11.27 0.35
N ALA A 82 -6.46 10.05 0.39
CA ALA A 82 -7.19 8.87 0.83
C ALA A 82 -7.66 8.99 2.28
N LEU A 83 -6.80 9.48 3.18
CA LEU A 83 -7.16 9.74 4.58
C LEU A 83 -8.24 10.83 4.70
N ALA A 84 -8.17 11.89 3.91
CA ALA A 84 -9.18 12.94 3.91
C ALA A 84 -10.55 12.41 3.49
N VAL A 85 -10.60 11.57 2.44
CA VAL A 85 -11.83 10.91 2.00
C VAL A 85 -12.40 10.00 3.10
N LEU A 86 -11.53 9.25 3.78
CA LEU A 86 -11.94 8.38 4.88
C LEU A 86 -12.49 9.19 6.08
N CYS A 87 -11.84 10.29 6.43
CA CYS A 87 -12.33 11.19 7.47
C CYS A 87 -13.68 11.79 7.13
N PHE A 88 -13.87 12.22 5.89
CA PHE A 88 -15.15 12.74 5.40
C PHE A 88 -16.26 11.69 5.54
N TYR A 89 -15.96 10.45 5.13
CA TYR A 89 -16.91 9.35 5.26
C TYR A 89 -17.31 9.06 6.71
N THR A 90 -16.33 9.01 7.63
CA THR A 90 -16.65 8.78 9.05
C THR A 90 -17.46 9.92 9.67
N PHE A 91 -17.23 11.14 9.23
CA PHE A 91 -17.98 12.32 9.64
C PHE A 91 -19.44 12.25 9.16
N ASP A 92 -19.66 11.95 7.87
CA ASP A 92 -21.00 11.77 7.28
C ASP A 92 -21.77 10.66 7.96
N MET A 93 -21.10 9.53 8.25
CA MET A 93 -21.72 8.41 8.97
C MET A 93 -22.15 8.78 10.39
N ASN A 94 -21.40 9.63 11.08
CA ASN A 94 -21.77 10.08 12.42
C ASN A 94 -22.97 11.02 12.39
N ILE A 95 -23.04 11.94 11.43
CA ILE A 95 -24.18 12.83 11.24
C ILE A 95 -25.46 12.04 10.93
N LEU A 96 -25.35 11.05 10.05
CA LEU A 96 -26.47 10.18 9.66
C LEU A 96 -26.96 9.31 10.83
N LYS A 97 -26.06 8.87 11.74
CA LYS A 97 -26.43 8.12 12.96
C LYS A 97 -27.13 8.97 14.00
N GLN A 98 -26.83 10.27 14.07
CA GLN A 98 -27.41 11.17 15.07
C GLN A 98 -28.86 11.62 14.78
N GLY A 99 -29.54 10.98 13.84
CA GLY A 99 -30.99 11.13 13.68
C GLY A 99 -31.48 12.40 13.01
N ILE A 100 -30.61 13.20 12.41
CA ILE A 100 -31.00 14.45 11.72
C ILE A 100 -31.95 14.18 10.54
N MET A 101 -32.09 12.92 10.11
CA MET A 101 -32.94 12.50 8.98
C MET A 101 -33.91 11.37 9.34
N ASP A 102 -34.49 11.36 10.52
CA ASP A 102 -35.40 10.28 10.96
C ASP A 102 -36.67 10.09 10.08
N GLY A 103 -36.99 11.06 9.20
CA GLY A 103 -38.12 10.97 8.27
C GLY A 103 -37.86 10.24 6.94
N TYR A 104 -36.60 9.91 6.61
CA TYR A 104 -36.24 9.38 5.27
C TYR A 104 -35.56 8.00 5.33
N GLY A 105 -36.09 7.06 6.09
CA GLY A 105 -35.45 5.76 6.38
C GLY A 105 -34.90 5.00 5.17
N SER A 106 -35.71 4.82 4.12
CA SER A 106 -35.27 4.08 2.91
C SER A 106 -34.32 4.88 2.03
N PHE A 107 -34.53 6.18 1.88
CA PHE A 107 -33.68 7.07 1.10
C PHE A 107 -32.29 7.21 1.74
N LYS A 108 -32.23 7.33 3.06
CA LYS A 108 -30.98 7.32 3.86
C LYS A 108 -30.13 6.10 3.58
N THR A 109 -30.75 4.91 3.56
CA THR A 109 -30.04 3.64 3.32
C THR A 109 -29.46 3.59 1.91
N VAL A 110 -30.22 4.03 0.90
CA VAL A 110 -29.76 4.08 -0.50
C VAL A 110 -28.56 5.02 -0.65
N VAL A 111 -28.62 6.21 -0.06
CA VAL A 111 -27.51 7.17 -0.11
C VAL A 111 -26.27 6.61 0.60
N MET A 112 -26.42 5.97 1.76
CA MET A 112 -25.31 5.33 2.47
C MET A 112 -24.63 4.24 1.63
N VAL A 113 -25.40 3.38 0.99
CA VAL A 113 -24.87 2.31 0.12
C VAL A 113 -24.15 2.91 -1.08
N ALA A 114 -24.73 3.93 -1.73
CA ALA A 114 -24.10 4.59 -2.87
C ALA A 114 -22.76 5.25 -2.50
N VAL A 115 -22.72 6.00 -1.39
CA VAL A 115 -21.51 6.67 -0.92
C VAL A 115 -20.45 5.65 -0.52
N SER A 116 -20.81 4.56 0.18
CA SER A 116 -19.86 3.50 0.55
C SER A 116 -19.31 2.78 -0.68
N ALA A 117 -20.10 2.55 -1.71
CA ALA A 117 -19.65 1.95 -2.96
C ALA A 117 -18.65 2.85 -3.71
N ILE A 118 -18.91 4.16 -3.77
CA ILE A 118 -18.00 5.13 -4.39
C ILE A 118 -16.66 5.17 -3.63
N ILE A 119 -16.69 5.17 -2.31
CA ILE A 119 -15.48 5.20 -1.49
C ILE A 119 -14.68 3.91 -1.65
N LEU A 120 -15.35 2.75 -1.67
CA LEU A 120 -14.69 1.48 -1.94
C LEU A 120 -14.03 1.48 -3.32
N PHE A 121 -14.69 2.03 -4.34
CA PHE A 121 -14.13 2.15 -5.69
C PHE A 121 -12.90 3.06 -5.71
N VAL A 122 -12.96 4.22 -5.06
CA VAL A 122 -11.82 5.14 -4.93
C VAL A 122 -10.66 4.47 -4.18
N TYR A 123 -10.95 3.73 -3.10
CA TYR A 123 -9.94 3.00 -2.36
C TYR A 123 -9.24 1.93 -3.21
N LEU A 124 -10.00 1.16 -3.99
CA LEU A 124 -9.44 0.16 -4.92
C LEU A 124 -8.58 0.82 -6.01
N MET A 125 -9.01 1.96 -6.54
CA MET A 125 -8.21 2.75 -7.48
C MET A 125 -6.89 3.23 -6.85
N LEU A 126 -6.93 3.72 -5.62
CA LEU A 126 -5.73 4.14 -4.89
C LEU A 126 -4.78 2.97 -4.63
N CYS A 127 -5.29 1.80 -4.23
CA CYS A 127 -4.49 0.59 -4.08
C CYS A 127 -3.79 0.18 -5.39
N TYR A 128 -4.43 0.44 -6.54
CA TYR A 128 -3.84 0.15 -7.84
C TYR A 128 -2.79 1.17 -8.27
N ILE A 129 -2.91 2.43 -7.83
CA ILE A 129 -1.97 3.51 -8.16
C ILE A 129 -0.60 3.28 -7.51
N PHE A 130 -0.54 2.75 -6.27
CA PHE A 130 0.73 2.51 -5.59
C PHE A 130 1.70 1.60 -6.37
N PRO A 131 1.31 0.41 -6.86
CA PRO A 131 2.18 -0.42 -7.69
C PRO A 131 2.48 0.22 -9.05
N LEU A 132 1.58 1.05 -9.58
CA LEU A 132 1.83 1.78 -10.82
C LEU A 132 2.89 2.89 -10.65
N LEU A 133 2.88 3.57 -9.51
CA LEU A 133 3.89 4.58 -9.16
C LEU A 133 5.27 3.96 -8.93
N ALA A 134 5.31 2.70 -8.50
CA ALA A 134 6.53 1.94 -8.24
C ALA A 134 7.21 1.42 -9.52
N ARG A 135 6.58 1.54 -10.69
CA ARG A 135 7.09 1.02 -11.96
C ARG A 135 7.99 2.04 -12.66
#